data_b3cda9d83e6c60f8eba41ee673396108
#
_entry.id   b3cda9d83e6c60f8eba41ee673396108
#
_cell.length_a   1.000
_cell.length_b   1.000
_cell.length_c   1.000
_cell.angle_alpha   90.00
_cell.angle_beta   90.00
_cell.angle_gamma   90.00
#
_symmetry.space_group_name_H-M   'P 1'
#
loop_
_entity.id
_entity.type
_entity.pdbx_description
1 polymer ?
#
loop_
_entity_poly.entity_id
_entity_poly.type
_entity_poly.pdbx_seq_one_letter_code
_entity_poly.pdbx_strand_id
1 'polypeptide(L)'
;MNEDKNIRLDRMRYTKNTTASGLALLAIVFNVFYFISIYESDVGSWYYNILVGASILYNLVFMLAAFLSSEGIKNYKIGYSYLMIVLGVIQLVRIFIYPMRAHAATVTIQEEAIVVMGTAQVIRTVLYLVLSAVCLFAGAVVGFIRSRALAGHLATLESKAA
;
A
#
# COMPACT_ATOMS: atom_id res chain seq x y z
N MET A 1 -22.91 11.60 26.56
CA MET A 1 -22.43 10.90 25.33
C MET A 1 -22.15 11.81 24.13
N ASN A 2 -22.88 12.92 23.96
CA ASN A 2 -22.60 13.89 22.84
C ASN A 2 -21.44 14.83 23.17
N GLU A 3 -21.22 15.19 24.41
CA GLU A 3 -20.18 16.13 24.85
C GLU A 3 -18.77 15.54 24.65
N ASP A 4 -18.55 14.28 25.02
CA ASP A 4 -17.27 13.58 24.83
C ASP A 4 -16.91 13.43 23.33
N LYS A 5 -17.92 13.24 22.47
CA LYS A 5 -17.70 13.20 21.01
C LYS A 5 -17.25 14.55 20.47
N ASN A 6 -17.86 15.63 20.92
CA ASN A 6 -17.50 16.98 20.50
C ASN A 6 -16.09 17.35 20.94
N ILE A 7 -15.73 17.02 22.18
CA ILE A 7 -14.36 17.24 22.69
C ILE A 7 -13.32 16.45 21.86
N ARG A 8 -13.60 15.21 21.48
CA ARG A 8 -12.72 14.43 20.60
C ARG A 8 -12.58 15.03 19.22
N LEU A 9 -13.66 15.52 18.62
CA LEU A 9 -13.65 16.15 17.30
C LEU A 9 -12.90 17.48 17.33
N ASP A 10 -13.10 18.29 18.37
CA ASP A 10 -12.33 19.53 18.55
C ASP A 10 -10.83 19.24 18.70
N ARG A 11 -10.47 18.21 19.46
CA ARG A 11 -9.08 17.78 19.59
C ARG A 11 -8.48 17.34 18.24
N MET A 12 -9.26 16.73 17.34
CA MET A 12 -8.78 16.33 16.02
C MET A 12 -8.37 17.51 15.13
N ARG A 13 -8.87 18.72 15.36
CA ARG A 13 -8.44 19.93 14.65
C ARG A 13 -6.96 20.27 14.90
N TYR A 14 -6.46 19.90 16.07
CA TYR A 14 -5.08 20.21 16.50
C TYR A 14 -4.16 18.99 16.50
N THR A 15 -4.69 17.79 16.27
CA THR A 15 -3.91 16.54 16.24
C THR A 15 -3.87 15.95 14.83
N LYS A 16 -2.80 15.25 14.52
CA LYS A 16 -2.60 14.59 13.22
C LYS A 16 -3.15 13.15 13.25
N ASN A 17 -3.59 12.65 12.10
CA ASN A 17 -4.04 11.26 11.97
C ASN A 17 -2.85 10.30 11.82
N THR A 18 -2.14 10.08 12.93
CA THR A 18 -0.92 9.24 12.97
C THR A 18 -1.22 7.77 12.68
N THR A 19 -2.39 7.25 13.05
CA THR A 19 -2.76 5.85 12.83
C THR A 19 -2.84 5.51 11.35
N ALA A 20 -3.59 6.31 10.56
CA ALA A 20 -3.73 6.07 9.13
C ALA A 20 -2.40 6.30 8.39
N SER A 21 -1.63 7.32 8.79
CA SER A 21 -0.29 7.58 8.28
C SER A 21 0.66 6.42 8.60
N GLY A 22 0.65 5.90 9.82
CA GLY A 22 1.49 4.76 10.23
C GLY A 22 1.18 3.48 9.43
N LEU A 23 -0.10 3.21 9.13
CA LEU A 23 -0.49 2.08 8.29
C LEU A 23 0.03 2.24 6.85
N ALA A 24 -0.01 3.45 6.29
CA ALA A 24 0.56 3.71 4.97
C ALA A 24 2.09 3.49 4.95
N LEU A 25 2.81 3.92 5.99
CA LEU A 25 4.24 3.67 6.13
C LEU A 25 4.55 2.18 6.30
N LEU A 26 3.73 1.45 7.07
CA LEU A 26 3.88 0.00 7.22
C LEU A 26 3.67 -0.74 5.89
N ALA A 27 2.76 -0.27 5.05
CA ALA A 27 2.58 -0.80 3.70
C ALA A 27 3.85 -0.64 2.84
N ILE A 28 4.57 0.48 2.98
CA ILE A 28 5.87 0.69 2.32
C ILE A 28 6.89 -0.34 2.80
N VAL A 29 6.96 -0.61 4.11
CA VAL A 29 7.89 -1.60 4.68
C VAL A 29 7.64 -2.99 4.07
N PHE A 30 6.38 -3.44 4.01
CA PHE A 30 6.05 -4.71 3.36
C PHE A 30 6.37 -4.71 1.86
N ASN A 31 6.20 -3.58 1.17
CA ASN A 31 6.60 -3.47 -0.22
C ASN A 31 8.12 -3.54 -0.42
N VAL A 32 8.92 -3.04 0.53
CA VAL A 32 10.38 -3.19 0.51
C VAL A 32 10.77 -4.67 0.68
N PHE A 33 10.14 -5.42 1.60
CA PHE A 33 10.37 -6.85 1.74
C PHE A 33 9.96 -7.64 0.48
N TYR A 34 8.85 -7.26 -0.15
CA TYR A 34 8.49 -7.79 -1.46
C TYR A 34 9.59 -7.56 -2.48
N PHE A 35 10.11 -6.34 -2.55
CA PHE A 35 11.15 -5.95 -3.49
C PHE A 35 12.44 -6.77 -3.29
N ILE A 36 12.89 -6.95 -2.04
CA ILE A 36 14.06 -7.79 -1.71
C ILE A 36 13.81 -9.24 -2.15
N SER A 37 12.61 -9.76 -1.90
CA SER A 37 12.26 -11.15 -2.22
C SER A 37 12.29 -11.45 -3.73
N ILE A 38 12.05 -10.46 -4.60
CA ILE A 38 12.15 -10.63 -6.05
C ILE A 38 13.58 -10.83 -6.51
N TYR A 39 14.54 -10.12 -5.89
CA TYR A 39 15.95 -10.21 -6.29
C TYR A 39 16.64 -11.53 -5.92
N GLU A 40 15.98 -12.36 -5.12
CA GLU A 40 16.47 -13.71 -4.83
C GLU A 40 16.23 -14.69 -5.99
N SER A 41 15.50 -14.28 -7.05
CA SER A 41 15.24 -15.09 -8.24
C SER A 41 16.38 -14.92 -9.25
N ASP A 42 16.99 -16.02 -9.68
CA ASP A 42 17.94 -16.00 -10.79
C ASP A 42 17.17 -16.01 -12.11
N VAL A 43 17.22 -14.88 -12.84
CA VAL A 43 16.34 -14.63 -13.98
C VAL A 43 17.15 -14.68 -15.26
N GLY A 44 17.27 -15.87 -15.84
CA GLY A 44 18.13 -16.11 -17.01
C GLY A 44 17.58 -15.65 -18.36
N SER A 45 16.32 -15.17 -18.48
CA SER A 45 15.75 -14.77 -19.78
C SER A 45 15.54 -13.26 -19.87
N TRP A 46 15.76 -12.71 -21.10
CA TRP A 46 15.56 -11.29 -21.42
C TRP A 46 14.16 -10.76 -21.05
N TYR A 47 13.12 -11.56 -21.27
CA TYR A 47 11.74 -11.21 -20.92
C TYR A 47 11.55 -10.96 -19.41
N TYR A 48 12.15 -11.80 -18.57
CA TYR A 48 12.09 -11.64 -17.13
C TYR A 48 12.91 -10.46 -16.64
N ASN A 49 14.04 -10.16 -17.29
CA ASN A 49 14.83 -8.97 -16.97
C ASN A 49 14.04 -7.68 -17.19
N ILE A 50 13.22 -7.60 -18.25
CA ILE A 50 12.32 -6.46 -18.48
C ILE A 50 11.24 -6.38 -17.40
N LEU A 51 10.62 -7.51 -17.05
CA LEU A 51 9.60 -7.53 -15.99
C LEU A 51 10.17 -7.12 -14.63
N VAL A 52 11.39 -7.55 -14.32
CA VAL A 52 12.10 -7.13 -13.11
C VAL A 52 12.38 -5.63 -13.16
N GLY A 53 12.92 -5.11 -14.26
CA GLY A 53 13.16 -3.67 -14.43
C GLY A 53 11.88 -2.82 -14.30
N ALA A 54 10.78 -3.24 -14.93
CA ALA A 54 9.48 -2.60 -14.79
C ALA A 54 8.97 -2.66 -13.32
N SER A 55 9.19 -3.78 -12.63
CA SER A 55 8.83 -3.93 -11.22
C SER A 55 9.63 -3.00 -10.30
N ILE A 56 10.91 -2.76 -10.61
CA ILE A 56 11.75 -1.81 -9.87
C ILE A 56 11.18 -0.40 -10.00
N LEU A 57 10.94 0.05 -11.24
CA LEU A 57 10.39 1.38 -11.50
C LEU A 57 9.03 1.56 -10.82
N TYR A 58 8.16 0.56 -10.94
CA TYR A 58 6.88 0.56 -10.27
C TYR A 58 7.03 0.67 -8.73
N ASN A 59 7.97 -0.07 -8.12
CA ASN A 59 8.20 0.00 -6.68
C ASN A 59 8.59 1.40 -6.22
N LEU A 60 9.44 2.10 -6.97
CA LEU A 60 9.83 3.47 -6.65
C LEU A 60 8.63 4.42 -6.70
N VAL A 61 7.83 4.34 -7.77
CA VAL A 61 6.60 5.14 -7.93
C VAL A 61 5.60 4.82 -6.83
N PHE A 62 5.40 3.54 -6.51
CA PHE A 62 4.51 3.10 -5.44
C PHE A 62 4.95 3.66 -4.07
N MET A 63 6.24 3.55 -3.72
CA MET A 63 6.75 4.06 -2.46
C MET A 63 6.56 5.57 -2.33
N LEU A 64 6.81 6.32 -3.41
CA LEU A 64 6.57 7.76 -3.45
C LEU A 64 5.09 8.09 -3.25
N ALA A 65 4.19 7.42 -3.99
CA ALA A 65 2.74 7.64 -3.89
C ALA A 65 2.19 7.27 -2.50
N ALA A 66 2.67 6.16 -1.90
CA ALA A 66 2.29 5.74 -0.56
C ALA A 66 2.81 6.70 0.51
N PHE A 67 4.02 7.24 0.36
CA PHE A 67 4.58 8.25 1.25
C PHE A 67 3.77 9.57 1.17
N LEU A 68 3.48 10.04 -0.04
CA LEU A 68 2.62 11.22 -0.23
C LEU A 68 1.23 11.00 0.36
N SER A 69 0.68 9.80 0.22
CA SER A 69 -0.61 9.41 0.83
C SER A 69 -0.53 9.45 2.36
N SER A 70 0.56 8.96 2.95
CA SER A 70 0.81 9.02 4.39
C SER A 70 0.79 10.46 4.92
N GLU A 71 1.50 11.39 4.25
CA GLU A 71 1.52 12.79 4.66
C GLU A 71 0.17 13.50 4.41
N GLY A 72 -0.50 13.20 3.32
CA GLY A 72 -1.81 13.78 3.02
C GLY A 72 -2.91 13.33 3.98
N ILE A 73 -2.96 12.03 4.32
CA ILE A 73 -3.98 11.46 5.22
C ILE A 73 -3.72 11.87 6.68
N LYS A 74 -2.47 12.12 7.05
CA LYS A 74 -2.07 12.68 8.34
C LYS A 74 -2.74 14.04 8.61
N ASN A 75 -2.95 14.82 7.55
CA ASN A 75 -3.62 16.12 7.59
C ASN A 75 -5.12 16.04 7.24
N TYR A 76 -5.75 14.87 7.39
CA TYR A 76 -7.18 14.61 7.15
C TYR A 76 -7.66 14.94 5.73
N LYS A 77 -6.79 14.96 4.72
CA LYS A 77 -7.17 15.17 3.33
C LYS A 77 -7.77 13.90 2.74
N ILE A 78 -9.08 13.88 2.51
CA ILE A 78 -9.87 12.70 2.10
C ILE A 78 -9.41 12.11 0.76
N GLY A 79 -8.90 12.92 -0.16
CA GLY A 79 -8.40 12.47 -1.46
C GLY A 79 -7.30 11.42 -1.37
N TYR A 80 -6.47 11.48 -0.32
CA TYR A 80 -5.41 10.50 -0.09
C TYR A 80 -5.93 9.15 0.42
N SER A 81 -7.12 9.10 1.02
CA SER A 81 -7.79 7.83 1.34
C SER A 81 -8.18 7.08 0.07
N TYR A 82 -8.69 7.77 -0.96
CA TYR A 82 -8.97 7.18 -2.27
C TYR A 82 -7.69 6.70 -2.96
N LEU A 83 -6.61 7.49 -2.91
CA LEU A 83 -5.32 7.10 -3.47
C LEU A 83 -4.80 5.81 -2.81
N MET A 84 -4.93 5.67 -1.48
CA MET A 84 -4.55 4.45 -0.77
C MET A 84 -5.38 3.23 -1.20
N ILE A 85 -6.68 3.40 -1.48
CA ILE A 85 -7.52 2.32 -2.03
C ILE A 85 -6.99 1.89 -3.40
N VAL A 86 -6.73 2.83 -4.29
CA VAL A 86 -6.18 2.55 -5.63
C VAL A 86 -4.85 1.81 -5.52
N LEU A 87 -3.93 2.28 -4.68
CA LEU A 87 -2.65 1.62 -4.45
C LEU A 87 -2.82 0.20 -3.90
N GLY A 88 -3.77 -0.02 -2.98
CA GLY A 88 -4.10 -1.33 -2.43
C GLY A 88 -4.61 -2.30 -3.50
N VAL A 89 -5.51 -1.85 -4.38
CA VAL A 89 -6.01 -2.64 -5.51
C VAL A 89 -4.87 -3.01 -6.46
N ILE A 90 -4.02 -2.05 -6.81
CA ILE A 90 -2.87 -2.30 -7.70
C ILE A 90 -1.89 -3.32 -7.07
N GLN A 91 -1.68 -3.30 -5.74
CA GLN A 91 -0.86 -4.32 -5.06
C GLN A 91 -1.44 -5.74 -5.22
N LEU A 92 -2.77 -5.90 -5.16
CA LEU A 92 -3.42 -7.19 -5.39
C LEU A 92 -3.29 -7.64 -6.85
N VAL A 93 -3.52 -6.75 -7.81
CA VAL A 93 -3.35 -7.03 -9.24
C VAL A 93 -1.92 -7.50 -9.55
N ARG A 94 -0.96 -6.93 -8.88
CA ARG A 94 0.47 -7.23 -9.05
C ARG A 94 0.85 -8.68 -8.71
N ILE A 95 0.08 -9.35 -7.84
CA ILE A 95 0.26 -10.78 -7.53
C ILE A 95 0.20 -11.62 -8.81
N PHE A 96 -0.71 -11.29 -9.74
CA PHE A 96 -0.92 -12.02 -10.99
C PHE A 96 0.12 -11.69 -12.06
N ILE A 97 0.73 -10.50 -11.98
CA ILE A 97 1.65 -10.04 -13.04
C ILE A 97 3.03 -10.70 -12.90
N TYR A 98 3.61 -10.74 -11.70
CA TYR A 98 4.97 -11.22 -11.52
C TYR A 98 5.06 -12.56 -10.76
N PRO A 99 4.62 -12.70 -9.49
CA PRO A 99 4.83 -13.94 -8.73
C PRO A 99 4.22 -15.18 -9.39
N MET A 100 2.98 -15.07 -9.88
CA MET A 100 2.30 -16.21 -10.49
C MET A 100 2.91 -16.57 -11.84
N ARG A 101 3.30 -15.60 -12.66
CA ARG A 101 3.94 -15.87 -13.95
C ARG A 101 5.36 -16.42 -13.79
N ALA A 102 6.14 -15.89 -12.85
CA ALA A 102 7.48 -16.38 -12.57
C ALA A 102 7.47 -17.82 -12.02
N HIS A 103 6.43 -18.19 -11.24
CA HIS A 103 6.26 -19.56 -10.77
C HIS A 103 5.88 -20.54 -11.90
N ALA A 104 5.07 -20.09 -12.87
CA ALA A 104 4.67 -20.91 -14.01
C ALA A 104 5.77 -21.05 -15.06
N ALA A 105 6.82 -20.23 -14.99
CA ALA A 105 7.90 -20.23 -15.97
C ALA A 105 9.01 -21.21 -15.55
N THR A 106 9.49 -21.98 -16.53
CA THR A 106 10.67 -22.83 -16.40
C THR A 106 11.77 -22.32 -17.33
N VAL A 107 12.99 -22.25 -16.84
CA VAL A 107 14.17 -21.90 -17.63
C VAL A 107 15.05 -23.13 -17.67
N THR A 108 15.49 -23.53 -18.87
CA THR A 108 16.41 -24.64 -19.06
C THR A 108 17.85 -24.11 -18.98
N ILE A 109 18.56 -24.51 -17.93
CA ILE A 109 19.97 -24.19 -17.74
C ILE A 109 20.72 -25.52 -17.73
N GLN A 110 21.69 -25.70 -18.63
CA GLN A 110 22.53 -26.93 -18.71
C GLN A 110 21.71 -28.23 -18.80
N GLU A 111 20.64 -28.26 -19.62
CA GLU A 111 19.73 -29.40 -19.81
C GLU A 111 18.78 -29.70 -18.63
N GLU A 112 18.84 -28.96 -17.53
CA GLU A 112 17.86 -29.08 -16.43
C GLU A 112 16.82 -27.97 -16.49
N ALA A 113 15.53 -28.34 -16.35
CA ALA A 113 14.42 -27.37 -16.27
C ALA A 113 14.29 -26.86 -14.84
N ILE A 114 14.69 -25.61 -14.62
CA ILE A 114 14.62 -24.94 -13.30
C ILE A 114 13.45 -23.97 -13.28
N VAL A 115 12.64 -24.01 -12.22
CA VAL A 115 11.56 -23.06 -12.00
C VAL A 115 12.13 -21.71 -11.59
N VAL A 116 11.76 -20.65 -12.30
CA VAL A 116 12.29 -19.27 -12.08
C VAL A 116 12.03 -18.79 -10.65
N MET A 117 10.90 -19.14 -10.06
CA MET A 117 10.58 -18.80 -8.68
C MET A 117 10.02 -20.00 -7.93
N GLY A 118 10.72 -20.46 -6.90
CA GLY A 118 10.30 -21.58 -6.07
C GLY A 118 9.04 -21.30 -5.26
N THR A 119 8.28 -22.35 -4.93
CA THR A 119 7.01 -22.22 -4.21
C THR A 119 7.11 -21.42 -2.91
N ALA A 120 8.14 -21.65 -2.10
CA ALA A 120 8.36 -20.92 -0.84
C ALA A 120 8.58 -19.42 -1.07
N GLN A 121 9.31 -19.06 -2.12
CA GLN A 121 9.55 -17.66 -2.49
C GLN A 121 8.27 -17.00 -3.00
N VAL A 122 7.44 -17.70 -3.80
CA VAL A 122 6.13 -17.20 -4.26
C VAL A 122 5.23 -16.91 -3.07
N ILE A 123 5.10 -17.85 -2.13
CA ILE A 123 4.26 -17.67 -0.93
C ILE A 123 4.71 -16.44 -0.14
N ARG A 124 6.02 -16.29 0.10
CA ARG A 124 6.59 -15.16 0.82
C ARG A 124 6.32 -13.83 0.10
N THR A 125 6.53 -13.79 -1.21
CA THR A 125 6.31 -12.62 -2.06
C THR A 125 4.85 -12.20 -2.08
N VAL A 126 3.93 -13.15 -2.26
CA VAL A 126 2.47 -12.92 -2.22
C VAL A 126 2.05 -12.42 -0.84
N LEU A 127 2.57 -13.02 0.23
CA LEU A 127 2.26 -12.59 1.61
C LEU A 127 2.62 -11.12 1.83
N TYR A 128 3.79 -10.66 1.39
CA TYR A 128 4.19 -9.26 1.53
C TYR A 128 3.27 -8.31 0.74
N LEU A 129 2.86 -8.68 -0.48
CA LEU A 129 1.92 -7.88 -1.27
C LEU A 129 0.55 -7.79 -0.60
N VAL A 130 0.03 -8.92 -0.08
CA VAL A 130 -1.25 -8.95 0.65
C VAL A 130 -1.18 -8.11 1.92
N LEU A 131 -0.13 -8.25 2.73
CA LEU A 131 0.05 -7.44 3.95
C LEU A 131 0.14 -5.94 3.62
N SER A 132 0.87 -5.57 2.56
CA SER A 132 0.93 -4.19 2.08
C SER A 132 -0.46 -3.67 1.68
N ALA A 133 -1.24 -4.45 0.91
CA ALA A 133 -2.59 -4.09 0.50
C ALA A 133 -3.54 -3.94 1.70
N VAL A 134 -3.51 -4.87 2.66
CA VAL A 134 -4.32 -4.82 3.89
C VAL A 134 -4.01 -3.55 4.69
N CYS A 135 -2.73 -3.19 4.85
CA CYS A 135 -2.33 -1.96 5.53
C CYS A 135 -2.86 -0.71 4.82
N LEU A 136 -2.82 -0.67 3.48
CA LEU A 136 -3.36 0.43 2.68
C LEU A 136 -4.88 0.55 2.84
N PHE A 137 -5.62 -0.54 2.73
CA PHE A 137 -7.08 -0.53 2.91
C PHE A 137 -7.47 -0.13 4.33
N ALA A 138 -6.83 -0.69 5.35
CA ALA A 138 -7.09 -0.32 6.75
C ALA A 138 -6.78 1.17 6.99
N GLY A 139 -5.65 1.68 6.48
CA GLY A 139 -5.29 3.08 6.56
C GLY A 139 -6.28 3.99 5.83
N ALA A 140 -6.75 3.58 4.65
CA ALA A 140 -7.77 4.30 3.88
C ALA A 140 -9.10 4.40 4.62
N VAL A 141 -9.58 3.29 5.21
CA VAL A 141 -10.83 3.26 5.99
C VAL A 141 -10.74 4.18 7.21
N VAL A 142 -9.66 4.06 8.00
CA VAL A 142 -9.42 4.94 9.16
C VAL A 142 -9.34 6.40 8.73
N GLY A 143 -8.62 6.68 7.65
CA GLY A 143 -8.48 8.02 7.08
C GLY A 143 -9.82 8.60 6.65
N PHE A 144 -10.61 7.82 5.91
CA PHE A 144 -11.91 8.22 5.40
C PHE A 144 -12.90 8.54 6.53
N ILE A 145 -13.02 7.65 7.52
CA ILE A 145 -13.93 7.84 8.67
C ILE A 145 -13.56 9.11 9.43
N ARG A 146 -12.27 9.27 9.76
CA ARG A 146 -11.82 10.43 10.54
C ARG A 146 -11.90 11.75 9.76
N SER A 147 -11.55 11.75 8.48
CA SER A 147 -11.64 12.96 7.64
C SER A 147 -13.09 13.41 7.47
N ARG A 148 -14.05 12.49 7.26
CA ARG A 148 -15.47 12.84 7.17
C ARG A 148 -16.03 13.34 8.51
N ALA A 149 -15.66 12.69 9.62
CA ALA A 149 -16.09 13.13 10.95
C ALA A 149 -15.62 14.56 11.25
N LEU A 150 -14.36 14.86 10.93
CA LEU A 150 -13.81 16.21 11.12
C LEU A 150 -14.49 17.24 10.21
N ALA A 151 -14.69 16.93 8.93
CA ALA A 151 -15.35 17.83 7.98
C ALA A 151 -16.79 18.15 8.41
N GLY A 152 -17.56 17.15 8.84
CA GLY A 152 -18.91 17.35 9.36
C GLY A 152 -18.96 18.22 10.62
N HIS A 153 -18.00 18.03 11.53
CA HIS A 153 -17.89 18.86 12.73
C HIS A 153 -17.57 20.33 12.42
N LEU A 154 -16.64 20.58 11.49
CA LEU A 154 -16.31 21.93 11.05
C LEU A 154 -17.52 22.63 10.42
N ALA A 155 -18.26 21.97 9.54
CA ALA A 155 -19.48 22.51 8.93
C ALA A 155 -20.54 22.90 9.99
N THR A 156 -20.68 22.11 11.08
CA THR A 156 -21.62 22.44 12.17
C THR A 156 -21.16 23.63 13.00
N LEU A 157 -19.86 23.86 13.13
CA LEU A 157 -19.33 25.05 13.83
C LEU A 157 -19.49 26.30 12.99
N GLU A 158 -19.26 26.22 11.68
CA GLU A 158 -19.48 27.34 10.75
C GLU A 158 -20.97 27.77 10.74
N SER A 159 -21.90 26.80 10.69
CA SER A 159 -23.34 27.10 10.72
C SER A 159 -23.84 27.70 12.05
N LYS A 160 -23.10 27.53 13.15
CA LYS A 160 -23.42 28.15 14.44
C LYS A 160 -22.81 29.55 14.62
N ALA A 161 -21.80 29.87 13.82
CA ALA A 161 -21.11 31.17 13.85
C ALA A 161 -21.71 32.19 12.88
N ALA A 162 -22.48 31.72 11.89
CA ALA A 162 -23.27 32.56 10.95
C ALA A 162 -24.65 32.86 11.50
#